data_2cbc83c6bd39de7270711fbf8b84d173
#
_entry.id   2cbc83c6bd39de7270711fbf8b84d173
#
_cell.length_a   1.000
_cell.length_b   1.000
_cell.length_c   1.000
_cell.angle_alpha   90.00
_cell.angle_beta   90.00
_cell.angle_gamma   90.00
#
_symmetry.space_group_name_H-M   'P 1'
#
loop_
_entity.id
_entity.type
_entity.pdbx_description
1 polymer ?
#
loop_
_entity_poly.entity_id
_entity_poly.type
_entity_poly.pdbx_seq_one_letter_code
_entity_poly.pdbx_strand_id
1 'polypeptide(L)'
;MEGGIPIGSVLVHEGRIIGRGHNRRVQTGSPIDHGEMNCLRNAGRLKASVYRASTIYTTLSPCPMCSGAIVLYQIPQVVIGENRNFLGAEDYLRANSIRLEVLDDADCARLMRQFIEDNPALWNEDIGL
;
A
#
# COMPACT_ATOMS: atom_id res chain seq x y z
N MET A 1 -10.70 -16.42 -5.64
CA MET A 1 -10.23 -15.11 -6.18
C MET A 1 -11.40 -14.16 -6.24
N GLU A 2 -11.23 -12.98 -5.68
CA GLU A 2 -12.32 -12.02 -5.54
C GLU A 2 -12.45 -11.05 -6.72
N GLY A 3 -11.57 -11.18 -7.73
CA GLY A 3 -11.58 -10.30 -8.89
C GLY A 3 -11.04 -8.88 -8.63
N GLY A 4 -10.51 -8.63 -7.45
CA GLY A 4 -9.94 -7.34 -7.09
C GLY A 4 -8.50 -7.18 -7.53
N ILE A 5 -7.97 -5.97 -7.31
CA ILE A 5 -6.59 -5.63 -7.67
C ILE A 5 -5.63 -6.30 -6.67
N PRO A 6 -4.59 -7.01 -7.15
CA PRO A 6 -3.73 -7.82 -6.28
C PRO A 6 -2.66 -6.98 -5.56
N ILE A 7 -3.08 -6.07 -4.72
CA ILE A 7 -2.21 -5.26 -3.88
C ILE A 7 -2.51 -5.58 -2.42
N GLY A 8 -1.50 -6.00 -1.69
CA GLY A 8 -1.61 -6.33 -0.27
C GLY A 8 -0.70 -5.48 0.59
N SER A 9 -1.06 -5.32 1.86
CA SER A 9 -0.31 -4.52 2.80
C SER A 9 -0.42 -5.09 4.21
N VAL A 10 0.65 -4.98 5.00
CA VAL A 10 0.65 -5.32 6.43
C VAL A 10 1.33 -4.22 7.23
N LEU A 11 0.84 -3.99 8.44
CA LEU A 11 1.44 -3.07 9.40
C LEU A 11 2.07 -3.90 10.51
N VAL A 12 3.35 -3.65 10.78
CA VAL A 12 4.15 -4.42 11.75
C VAL A 12 4.63 -3.50 12.87
N HIS A 13 4.41 -3.93 14.11
CA HIS A 13 4.86 -3.22 15.30
C HIS A 13 5.52 -4.23 16.25
N GLU A 14 6.75 -3.95 16.66
CA GLU A 14 7.51 -4.84 17.56
C GLU A 14 7.55 -6.30 17.07
N GLY A 15 7.76 -6.48 15.78
CA GLY A 15 7.83 -7.80 15.16
C GLY A 15 6.50 -8.52 15.00
N ARG A 16 5.38 -7.86 15.29
CA ARG A 16 4.04 -8.45 15.16
C ARG A 16 3.24 -7.74 14.09
N ILE A 17 2.49 -8.51 13.32
CA ILE A 17 1.52 -7.97 12.37
C ILE A 17 0.30 -7.49 13.17
N ILE A 18 0.05 -6.18 13.12
CA ILE A 18 -1.09 -5.57 13.84
C ILE A 18 -2.20 -5.12 12.90
N GLY A 19 -1.98 -5.22 11.59
CA GLY A 19 -3.00 -4.95 10.59
C GLY A 19 -2.64 -5.59 9.28
N ARG A 20 -3.65 -6.08 8.56
CA ARG A 20 -3.52 -6.66 7.23
C ARG A 20 -4.61 -6.11 6.35
N GLY A 21 -4.31 -5.91 5.09
CA GLY A 21 -5.30 -5.49 4.14
C GLY A 21 -4.87 -5.79 2.72
N HIS A 22 -5.84 -5.70 1.83
CA HIS A 22 -5.61 -5.76 0.39
C HIS A 22 -6.55 -4.80 -0.31
N ASN A 23 -6.28 -4.50 -1.57
CA ASN A 23 -7.15 -3.64 -2.34
C ASN A 23 -8.55 -4.26 -2.45
N ARG A 24 -9.56 -3.54 -2.01
CA ARG A 24 -10.96 -3.99 -2.00
C ARG A 24 -11.90 -3.04 -2.73
N ARG A 25 -11.38 -2.17 -3.60
CA ARG A 25 -12.22 -1.24 -4.37
C ARG A 25 -13.33 -1.94 -5.11
N VAL A 26 -13.03 -3.07 -5.73
CA VAL A 26 -14.02 -3.88 -6.47
C VAL A 26 -15.01 -4.52 -5.51
N GLN A 27 -14.54 -5.12 -4.41
CA GLN A 27 -15.37 -5.86 -3.47
C GLN A 27 -16.33 -4.96 -2.68
N THR A 28 -15.86 -3.78 -2.26
CA THR A 28 -16.65 -2.87 -1.42
C THR A 28 -17.32 -1.73 -2.19
N GLY A 29 -16.90 -1.51 -3.43
CA GLY A 29 -17.38 -0.37 -4.22
C GLY A 29 -16.85 0.98 -3.72
N SER A 30 -15.81 0.97 -2.88
CA SER A 30 -15.23 2.20 -2.34
C SER A 30 -13.96 2.58 -3.11
N PRO A 31 -13.88 3.81 -3.65
CA PRO A 31 -12.72 4.24 -4.42
C PRO A 31 -11.44 4.41 -3.58
N ILE A 32 -11.57 4.54 -2.28
CA ILE A 32 -10.43 4.74 -1.38
C ILE A 32 -9.95 3.46 -0.72
N ASP A 33 -10.56 2.31 -1.02
CA ASP A 33 -10.23 1.05 -0.36
C ASP A 33 -9.02 0.37 -0.99
N HIS A 34 -7.92 1.12 -1.08
CA HIS A 34 -6.60 0.62 -1.47
C HIS A 34 -6.06 -0.34 -0.40
N GLY A 35 -5.07 -1.15 -0.75
CA GLY A 35 -4.48 -2.13 0.16
C GLY A 35 -3.97 -1.51 1.45
N GLU A 36 -3.23 -0.40 1.35
CA GLU A 36 -2.70 0.30 2.50
C GLU A 36 -3.81 0.90 3.38
N MET A 37 -4.82 1.50 2.76
CA MET A 37 -5.97 2.06 3.48
C MET A 37 -6.77 0.97 4.17
N ASN A 38 -6.99 -0.15 3.51
CA ASN A 38 -7.65 -1.31 4.08
C ASN A 38 -6.86 -1.89 5.26
N CYS A 39 -5.54 -1.97 5.12
CA CYS A 39 -4.64 -2.38 6.19
C CYS A 39 -4.78 -1.49 7.43
N LEU A 40 -4.74 -0.17 7.25
CA LEU A 40 -4.86 0.77 8.36
C LEU A 40 -6.24 0.71 9.02
N ARG A 41 -7.31 0.52 8.23
CA ARG A 41 -8.65 0.32 8.77
C ARG A 41 -8.70 -0.92 9.65
N ASN A 42 -8.11 -2.02 9.21
CA ASN A 42 -8.12 -3.27 9.95
C ASN A 42 -7.22 -3.23 11.19
N ALA A 43 -6.14 -2.46 11.16
CA ALA A 43 -5.31 -2.22 12.35
C ALA A 43 -6.09 -1.49 13.43
N GLY A 44 -7.02 -0.64 13.04
CA GLY A 44 -7.88 0.07 13.93
C GLY A 44 -7.29 1.39 14.43
N ARG A 45 -7.98 2.02 15.37
CA ARG A 45 -7.58 3.31 15.92
C ARG A 45 -6.54 3.09 17.03
N LEU A 46 -5.28 3.21 16.66
CA LEU A 46 -4.16 2.99 17.56
C LEU A 46 -3.65 4.32 18.13
N LYS A 47 -2.85 4.23 19.20
CA LYS A 47 -2.14 5.40 19.71
C LYS A 47 -1.11 5.88 18.70
N ALA A 48 -0.87 7.19 18.66
CA ALA A 48 0.12 7.79 17.78
C ALA A 48 1.52 7.16 17.96
N SER A 49 1.88 6.81 19.19
CA SER A 49 3.17 6.17 19.47
C SER A 49 3.33 4.81 18.80
N VAL A 50 2.25 4.07 18.60
CA VAL A 50 2.29 2.77 17.91
C VAL A 50 2.57 2.97 16.43
N TYR A 51 1.88 3.90 15.76
CA TYR A 51 2.14 4.20 14.35
C TYR A 51 3.59 4.65 14.14
N ARG A 52 4.12 5.51 15.02
CA ARG A 52 5.49 6.03 14.92
C ARG A 52 6.56 4.97 15.12
N ALA A 53 6.21 3.83 15.69
CA ALA A 53 7.11 2.71 15.93
C ALA A 53 6.80 1.52 15.01
N SER A 54 6.02 1.73 13.96
CA SER A 54 5.58 0.67 13.05
C SER A 54 6.27 0.77 11.69
N THR A 55 6.22 -0.32 10.95
CA THR A 55 6.63 -0.39 9.55
C THR A 55 5.45 -0.89 8.73
N ILE A 56 5.17 -0.23 7.61
CA ILE A 56 4.16 -0.71 6.68
C ILE A 56 4.84 -1.37 5.48
N TYR A 57 4.37 -2.56 5.15
CA TYR A 57 4.80 -3.33 3.98
C TYR A 57 3.67 -3.26 2.96
N THR A 58 4.01 -2.97 1.72
CA THR A 58 3.03 -2.95 0.63
C THR A 58 3.65 -3.57 -0.61
N THR A 59 2.84 -4.32 -1.36
CA THR A 59 3.36 -5.03 -2.54
C THR A 59 3.67 -4.10 -3.71
N LEU A 60 3.02 -2.94 -3.78
CA LEU A 60 3.24 -1.93 -4.82
C LEU A 60 3.54 -0.58 -4.18
N SER A 61 4.33 0.24 -4.88
CA SER A 61 4.63 1.62 -4.46
C SER A 61 3.35 2.40 -4.13
N PRO A 62 3.27 3.03 -2.94
CA PRO A 62 2.01 3.65 -2.51
C PRO A 62 1.68 4.92 -3.29
N CYS A 63 0.41 5.06 -3.68
CA CYS A 63 -0.11 6.22 -4.37
C CYS A 63 -0.11 7.46 -3.45
N PRO A 64 -0.40 8.67 -3.99
CA PRO A 64 -0.45 9.88 -3.16
C PRO A 64 -1.42 9.81 -1.98
N MET A 65 -2.58 9.18 -2.15
CA MET A 65 -3.56 9.04 -1.07
C MET A 65 -3.01 8.19 0.08
N CYS A 66 -2.47 7.02 -0.24
CA CYS A 66 -1.90 6.11 0.77
C CYS A 66 -0.64 6.70 1.39
N SER A 67 0.20 7.37 0.60
CA SER A 67 1.37 8.07 1.10
C SER A 67 0.99 9.21 2.05
N GLY A 68 -0.09 9.92 1.77
CA GLY A 68 -0.62 10.94 2.66
C GLY A 68 -1.01 10.37 4.02
N ALA A 69 -1.65 9.21 4.03
CA ALA A 69 -2.01 8.53 5.27
C ALA A 69 -0.76 8.11 6.08
N ILE A 70 0.24 7.57 5.39
CA ILE A 70 1.51 7.18 6.01
C ILE A 70 2.20 8.39 6.66
N VAL A 71 2.25 9.51 5.96
CA VAL A 71 2.84 10.76 6.48
C VAL A 71 2.02 11.30 7.64
N LEU A 72 0.70 11.31 7.53
CA LEU A 72 -0.18 11.82 8.58
C LEU A 72 0.06 11.10 9.91
N TYR A 73 0.15 9.77 9.88
CA TYR A 73 0.34 8.98 11.08
C TYR A 73 1.81 8.77 11.45
N GLN A 74 2.72 9.35 10.66
CA GLN A 74 4.16 9.33 10.91
C GLN A 74 4.73 7.91 11.03
N ILE A 75 4.26 7.01 10.18
CA ILE A 75 4.84 5.67 10.06
C ILE A 75 6.24 5.83 9.46
N PRO A 76 7.31 5.48 10.19
CA PRO A 76 8.66 5.92 9.81
C PRO A 76 9.32 5.12 8.69
N GLN A 77 8.77 3.95 8.34
CA GLN A 77 9.36 3.08 7.33
C GLN A 77 8.30 2.40 6.49
N VAL A 78 8.56 2.39 5.18
CA VAL A 78 7.74 1.68 4.19
C VAL A 78 8.63 0.70 3.45
N VAL A 79 8.23 -0.56 3.41
CA VAL A 79 8.88 -1.60 2.60
C VAL A 79 7.98 -1.89 1.40
N ILE A 80 8.51 -1.69 0.21
CA ILE A 80 7.77 -1.75 -1.06
C ILE A 80 8.19 -2.99 -1.82
N GLY A 81 7.23 -3.84 -2.20
CA GLY A 81 7.50 -5.03 -2.98
C GLY A 81 8.10 -4.70 -4.34
N GLU A 82 7.46 -3.80 -5.09
CA GLU A 82 7.98 -3.36 -6.39
C GLU A 82 7.46 -1.95 -6.72
N ASN A 83 8.17 -1.27 -7.60
CA ASN A 83 7.77 0.03 -8.13
C ASN A 83 7.93 0.14 -9.65
N ARG A 84 8.04 -1.00 -10.34
CA ARG A 84 8.18 -1.05 -11.80
C ARG A 84 6.88 -0.76 -12.51
N ASN A 85 5.78 -1.37 -12.05
CA ASN A 85 4.47 -1.22 -12.66
C ASN A 85 3.84 0.13 -12.33
N PHE A 86 4.21 0.71 -11.20
CA PHE A 86 3.71 2.01 -10.77
C PHE A 86 4.71 2.61 -9.80
N LEU A 87 5.17 3.81 -10.10
CA LEU A 87 5.97 4.61 -9.18
C LEU A 87 5.03 5.61 -8.51
N GLY A 88 4.78 5.40 -7.23
CA GLY A 88 3.89 6.26 -6.46
C GLY A 88 4.58 7.53 -5.94
N ALA A 89 4.14 8.00 -4.79
CA ALA A 89 4.62 9.25 -4.20
C ALA A 89 5.89 9.04 -3.35
N GLU A 90 6.88 8.31 -3.86
CA GLU A 90 8.09 7.96 -3.09
C GLU A 90 8.91 9.20 -2.71
N ASP A 91 9.03 10.18 -3.61
CA ASP A 91 9.76 11.41 -3.30
C ASP A 91 9.09 12.20 -2.18
N TYR A 92 7.76 12.21 -2.17
CA TYR A 92 6.98 12.84 -1.11
C TYR A 92 7.24 12.17 0.24
N LEU A 93 7.27 10.85 0.28
CA LEU A 93 7.59 10.08 1.49
C LEU A 93 8.99 10.42 1.99
N ARG A 94 10.00 10.42 1.10
CA ARG A 94 11.37 10.75 1.46
C ARG A 94 11.49 12.19 1.96
N ALA A 95 10.80 13.13 1.34
CA ALA A 95 10.77 14.53 1.76
C ALA A 95 10.21 14.72 3.17
N ASN A 96 9.39 13.77 3.64
CA ASN A 96 8.83 13.76 4.99
C ASN A 96 9.60 12.82 5.94
N SER A 97 10.85 12.53 5.62
CA SER A 97 11.78 11.75 6.45
C SER A 97 11.34 10.29 6.68
N ILE A 98 10.55 9.74 5.77
CA ILE A 98 10.14 8.34 5.82
C ILE A 98 11.16 7.50 5.06
N ARG A 99 11.65 6.44 5.69
CA ARG A 99 12.61 5.52 5.07
C ARG A 99 11.87 4.56 4.15
N LEU A 100 12.42 4.41 2.94
CA LEU A 100 11.87 3.49 1.95
C LEU A 100 12.87 2.37 1.68
N GLU A 101 12.36 1.15 1.59
CA GLU A 101 13.10 0.00 1.11
C GLU A 101 12.31 -0.62 -0.03
N VAL A 102 12.88 -0.65 -1.22
CA VAL A 102 12.25 -1.27 -2.39
C VAL A 102 12.91 -2.61 -2.61
N LEU A 103 12.14 -3.69 -2.46
CA LEU A 103 12.66 -5.05 -2.59
C LEU A 103 12.88 -5.48 -4.03
N ASP A 104 12.17 -4.83 -4.96
CA ASP A 104 12.17 -5.21 -6.38
C ASP A 104 11.80 -6.69 -6.57
N ASP A 105 10.75 -7.11 -5.88
CA ASP A 105 10.31 -8.49 -5.85
C ASP A 105 9.68 -8.90 -7.18
N ALA A 106 10.23 -9.94 -7.79
CA ALA A 106 9.78 -10.39 -9.11
C ALA A 106 8.36 -10.94 -9.10
N ASP A 107 7.93 -11.58 -8.01
CA ASP A 107 6.57 -12.13 -7.90
C ASP A 107 5.54 -11.02 -7.75
N CYS A 108 5.83 -10.00 -6.95
CA CYS A 108 4.96 -8.82 -6.85
C CYS A 108 4.82 -8.13 -8.21
N ALA A 109 5.94 -7.92 -8.91
CA ALA A 109 5.94 -7.27 -10.23
C ALA A 109 5.16 -8.07 -11.26
N ARG A 110 5.35 -9.40 -11.28
CA ARG A 110 4.67 -10.29 -12.23
C ARG A 110 3.16 -10.30 -12.00
N LEU A 111 2.74 -10.41 -10.74
CA LEU A 111 1.35 -10.47 -10.37
C LEU A 111 0.61 -9.18 -10.79
N MET A 112 1.21 -8.03 -10.53
CA MET A 112 0.65 -6.74 -10.91
C MET A 112 0.62 -6.56 -12.43
N ARG A 113 1.71 -6.88 -13.11
CA ARG A 113 1.79 -6.76 -14.57
C ARG A 113 0.71 -7.60 -15.24
N GLN A 114 0.53 -8.83 -14.79
CA GLN A 114 -0.50 -9.72 -15.35
C GLN A 114 -1.90 -9.14 -15.15
N PHE A 115 -2.17 -8.60 -13.97
CA PHE A 115 -3.45 -7.97 -13.68
C PHE A 115 -3.71 -6.75 -14.60
N ILE A 116 -2.70 -5.90 -14.76
CA ILE A 116 -2.82 -4.69 -15.60
C ILE A 116 -3.11 -5.08 -17.05
N GLU A 117 -2.42 -6.10 -17.57
CA GLU A 117 -2.63 -6.59 -18.94
C GLU A 117 -4.04 -7.12 -19.13
N ASP A 118 -4.56 -7.84 -18.15
CA ASP A 118 -5.88 -8.48 -18.21
C ASP A 118 -7.03 -7.51 -17.90
N ASN A 119 -6.76 -6.47 -17.10
CA ASN A 119 -7.79 -5.57 -16.58
C ASN A 119 -7.35 -4.09 -16.64
N PRO A 120 -7.02 -3.56 -17.82
CA PRO A 120 -6.47 -2.20 -17.91
C PRO A 120 -7.44 -1.12 -17.41
N ALA A 121 -8.74 -1.29 -17.59
CA ALA A 121 -9.73 -0.31 -17.14
C ALA A 121 -9.82 -0.24 -15.61
N LEU A 122 -9.81 -1.39 -14.94
CA LEU A 122 -9.82 -1.44 -13.48
C LEU A 122 -8.54 -0.83 -12.89
N TRP A 123 -7.41 -1.09 -13.54
CA TRP A 123 -6.14 -0.51 -13.10
C TRP A 123 -6.14 1.01 -13.25
N ASN A 124 -6.54 1.51 -14.42
CA ASN A 124 -6.59 2.95 -14.67
C ASN A 124 -7.49 3.66 -13.66
N GLU A 125 -8.64 3.08 -13.37
CA GLU A 125 -9.58 3.58 -12.36
C GLU A 125 -8.93 3.68 -10.98
N ASP A 126 -8.10 2.70 -10.61
CA ASP A 126 -7.42 2.66 -9.32
C ASP A 126 -6.45 3.82 -9.13
N ILE A 127 -5.84 4.30 -10.20
CA ILE A 127 -4.87 5.39 -10.18
C ILE A 127 -5.44 6.72 -10.71
N GLY A 128 -6.75 6.80 -10.85
CA GLY A 128 -7.44 8.03 -11.21
C GLY A 128 -7.42 8.39 -12.69
N LEU A 129 -7.27 7.40 -13.55
CA LEU A 129 -7.24 7.61 -15.01
C LEU A 129 -8.52 7.12 -15.71
#